data_31385b74fe19c650651b5a127335b306
#
_entry.id   31385b74fe19c650651b5a127335b306
#
_cell.length_a   1.000
_cell.length_b   1.000
_cell.length_c   1.000
_cell.angle_alpha   90.00
_cell.angle_beta   90.00
_cell.angle_gamma   90.00
#
_symmetry.space_group_name_H-M   'P 1'
#
loop_
_entity.id
_entity.type
_entity.pdbx_description
1 polymer ?
#
loop_
_entity_poly.entity_id
_entity_poly.type
_entity_poly.pdbx_seq_one_letter_code
_entity_poly.pdbx_strand_id
1 'polypeptide(L)'
;MKKLFLSLALVGTMISVNAQELPQPSPKSTLQQRVGLTDITIDYSRPSAKDRAVFTDVVTPGKLWRTGANMNTTIEVSSPVVMEGQNLEAGTYSIFTIPNADKWTVIFNKKTDHGGTSGYTEDNDVLRVEAKVTPIKQPVETFTIDVNDIRTESASLVFTWQNTRVSVPFTVEVKSIASSNIEKALNEAEEADKWKVYRNAANYYHNNNMEGAKALEYINKSIEGKSDSWYSYWLKAEILAAKEDYKGAVKAAKESIKVGEEGAKESGASFDYTAMIEDGINDWKSKK
;
A
#
# COMPACT_ATOMS: atom_id res chain seq x y z
N MET A 1 21.31 14.67 78.30
CA MET A 1 20.07 15.01 77.66
C MET A 1 20.24 14.84 76.15
N LYS A 2 19.85 13.70 75.63
CA LYS A 2 19.92 13.40 74.15
C LYS A 2 18.56 13.74 73.53
N LYS A 3 18.54 14.72 72.65
CA LYS A 3 17.36 15.09 71.87
C LYS A 3 17.23 14.15 70.67
N LEU A 4 16.19 13.35 70.64
CA LEU A 4 15.83 12.46 69.56
C LEU A 4 15.01 13.27 68.52
N PHE A 5 15.52 13.51 67.33
CA PHE A 5 14.78 14.10 66.22
C PHE A 5 14.04 12.98 65.49
N LEU A 6 12.73 12.99 65.60
CA LEU A 6 11.85 12.09 64.87
C LEU A 6 11.53 12.71 63.49
N SER A 7 12.18 12.26 62.45
CA SER A 7 11.91 12.68 61.07
C SER A 7 10.70 11.90 60.53
N LEU A 8 9.53 12.57 60.44
CA LEU A 8 8.33 12.04 59.86
C LEU A 8 8.46 12.07 58.31
N ALA A 9 8.76 10.94 57.69
CA ALA A 9 8.77 10.79 56.25
C ALA A 9 7.33 10.72 55.75
N LEU A 10 6.84 11.79 55.11
CA LEU A 10 5.55 11.87 54.49
C LEU A 10 5.64 11.09 53.14
N VAL A 11 5.25 9.81 53.16
CA VAL A 11 5.10 9.01 51.96
C VAL A 11 3.82 9.48 51.23
N GLY A 12 3.98 10.37 50.26
CA GLY A 12 2.90 10.77 49.35
C GLY A 12 2.53 9.60 48.44
N THR A 13 1.46 8.91 48.76
CA THR A 13 0.81 7.98 47.83
C THR A 13 0.28 8.79 46.64
N MET A 14 0.97 8.69 45.50
CA MET A 14 0.43 9.14 44.22
C MET A 14 -0.79 8.26 43.88
N ILE A 15 -1.98 8.77 44.17
CA ILE A 15 -3.22 8.17 43.68
C ILE A 15 -3.25 8.45 42.18
N SER A 16 -2.93 7.46 41.37
CA SER A 16 -3.18 7.49 39.93
C SER A 16 -4.70 7.54 39.74
N VAL A 17 -5.22 8.72 39.47
CA VAL A 17 -6.63 8.86 39.05
C VAL A 17 -6.70 8.23 37.66
N ASN A 18 -7.17 6.98 37.58
CA ASN A 18 -7.54 6.38 36.32
C ASN A 18 -8.69 7.25 35.77
N ALA A 19 -8.44 7.97 34.68
CA ALA A 19 -9.46 8.71 33.98
C ALA A 19 -10.56 7.71 33.59
N GLN A 20 -11.81 7.99 34.01
CA GLN A 20 -12.94 7.13 33.72
C GLN A 20 -13.15 7.07 32.21
N GLU A 21 -13.02 5.86 31.64
CA GLU A 21 -13.26 5.64 30.22
C GLU A 21 -14.78 5.64 29.97
N LEU A 22 -15.24 6.64 29.23
CA LEU A 22 -16.66 6.82 28.88
C LEU A 22 -16.85 6.74 27.36
N PRO A 23 -17.98 6.20 26.87
CA PRO A 23 -18.28 6.18 25.45
C PRO A 23 -18.24 7.57 24.83
N GLN A 24 -17.49 7.72 23.74
CA GLN A 24 -17.40 8.98 23.01
C GLN A 24 -18.54 9.10 21.99
N PRO A 25 -19.20 10.29 21.87
CA PRO A 25 -20.25 10.53 20.87
C PRO A 25 -19.79 10.34 19.42
N SER A 26 -18.48 10.47 19.17
CA SER A 26 -17.83 10.26 17.88
C SER A 26 -16.61 9.37 18.12
N PRO A 27 -16.77 8.04 18.11
CA PRO A 27 -15.69 7.11 18.43
C PRO A 27 -14.55 7.23 17.43
N LYS A 28 -13.33 6.97 17.90
CA LYS A 28 -12.14 6.90 17.06
C LYS A 28 -12.19 5.63 16.19
N SER A 29 -11.67 5.74 14.97
CA SER A 29 -11.45 4.65 14.04
C SER A 29 -10.08 4.78 13.43
N THR A 30 -9.41 3.65 13.21
CA THR A 30 -8.17 3.53 12.44
C THR A 30 -8.44 2.62 11.26
N LEU A 31 -8.13 3.09 10.05
CA LEU A 31 -8.11 2.29 8.83
C LEU A 31 -6.65 2.09 8.43
N GLN A 32 -6.30 0.84 8.14
CA GLN A 32 -5.01 0.50 7.54
C GLN A 32 -5.25 -0.25 6.24
N GLN A 33 -4.66 0.24 5.15
CA GLN A 33 -4.79 -0.35 3.83
C GLN A 33 -3.48 -0.28 3.08
N ARG A 34 -3.06 -1.41 2.49
CA ARG A 34 -1.94 -1.44 1.54
C ARG A 34 -2.47 -1.32 0.11
N VAL A 35 -1.85 -0.42 -0.67
CA VAL A 35 -2.09 -0.27 -2.11
C VAL A 35 -0.74 -0.45 -2.81
N GLY A 36 -0.63 -1.47 -3.65
CA GLY A 36 0.68 -1.88 -4.18
C GLY A 36 1.68 -2.20 -3.07
N LEU A 37 2.69 -1.38 -2.93
CA LEU A 37 3.73 -1.48 -1.88
C LEU A 37 3.68 -0.30 -0.89
N THR A 38 2.65 0.54 -0.97
CA THR A 38 2.44 1.69 -0.09
C THR A 38 1.44 1.33 1.00
N ASP A 39 1.82 1.53 2.26
CA ASP A 39 0.92 1.41 3.41
C ASP A 39 0.28 2.77 3.70
N ILE A 40 -1.03 2.75 3.90
CA ILE A 40 -1.85 3.93 4.21
C ILE A 40 -2.51 3.67 5.55
N THR A 41 -2.34 4.60 6.50
CA THR A 41 -3.04 4.57 7.79
C THR A 41 -3.85 5.86 7.95
N ILE A 42 -5.13 5.74 8.28
CA ILE A 42 -6.03 6.87 8.50
C ILE A 42 -6.60 6.78 9.90
N ASP A 43 -6.31 7.78 10.73
CA ASP A 43 -6.87 7.94 12.07
C ASP A 43 -7.90 9.06 12.07
N TYR A 44 -9.13 8.78 12.49
CA TYR A 44 -10.19 9.78 12.51
C TYR A 44 -11.28 9.46 13.55
N SER A 45 -12.08 10.47 13.92
CA SER A 45 -13.27 10.27 14.75
C SER A 45 -14.53 10.34 13.89
N ARG A 46 -15.47 9.45 14.14
CA ARG A 46 -16.65 9.18 13.31
C ARG A 46 -17.93 9.76 13.92
N PRO A 47 -18.32 11.00 13.57
CA PRO A 47 -19.61 11.54 13.97
C PRO A 47 -20.76 10.84 13.23
N SER A 48 -21.90 10.65 13.95
CA SER A 48 -23.16 10.19 13.38
C SER A 48 -24.10 11.36 13.11
N ALA A 49 -24.98 11.22 12.12
CA ALA A 49 -25.92 12.26 11.70
C ALA A 49 -26.95 12.54 12.81
N LYS A 50 -27.50 11.52 13.44
CA LYS A 50 -28.49 11.63 14.54
C LYS A 50 -29.64 12.55 14.15
N ASP A 51 -30.29 12.24 13.04
CA ASP A 51 -31.45 12.98 12.48
C ASP A 51 -31.16 14.45 12.10
N ARG A 52 -29.90 14.89 12.08
CA ARG A 52 -29.50 16.23 11.65
C ARG A 52 -29.25 16.29 10.14
N ALA A 53 -29.51 17.44 9.54
CA ALA A 53 -29.06 17.73 8.17
C ALA A 53 -27.55 18.07 8.21
N VAL A 54 -26.70 17.06 7.99
CA VAL A 54 -25.26 17.15 8.28
C VAL A 54 -24.58 18.34 7.62
N PHE A 55 -24.86 18.59 6.34
CA PHE A 55 -24.20 19.67 5.57
C PHE A 55 -24.91 21.03 5.70
N THR A 56 -25.63 21.22 6.78
CA THR A 56 -26.18 22.51 7.25
C THR A 56 -25.99 22.66 8.76
N ASP A 57 -26.33 21.62 9.54
CA ASP A 57 -26.37 21.69 11.01
C ASP A 57 -25.03 21.37 11.67
N VAL A 58 -24.16 20.60 10.98
CA VAL A 58 -22.88 20.10 11.53
C VAL A 58 -21.70 20.66 10.76
N VAL A 59 -21.76 20.63 9.44
CA VAL A 59 -20.71 21.11 8.52
C VAL A 59 -21.26 22.23 7.67
N THR A 60 -20.70 23.43 7.81
CA THR A 60 -21.14 24.59 7.04
C THR A 60 -20.55 24.53 5.61
N PRO A 61 -21.36 24.53 4.56
CA PRO A 61 -20.87 24.58 3.18
C PRO A 61 -19.92 25.75 2.93
N GLY A 62 -18.84 25.49 2.18
CA GLY A 62 -17.83 26.51 1.86
C GLY A 62 -16.91 26.90 3.03
N LYS A 63 -17.01 26.24 4.17
CA LYS A 63 -16.15 26.47 5.33
C LYS A 63 -15.22 25.29 5.57
N LEU A 64 -14.02 25.61 6.09
CA LEU A 64 -13.04 24.61 6.48
C LEU A 64 -13.61 23.66 7.56
N TRP A 65 -13.50 22.38 7.33
CA TRP A 65 -13.89 21.31 8.26
C TRP A 65 -12.71 20.37 8.53
N ARG A 66 -12.52 19.95 9.78
CA ARG A 66 -11.46 18.98 10.20
C ARG A 66 -11.70 17.56 9.71
N THR A 67 -12.71 17.33 8.87
CA THR A 67 -13.02 16.04 8.20
C THR A 67 -13.25 14.91 9.21
N GLY A 68 -14.09 15.17 10.21
CA GLY A 68 -14.41 14.28 11.31
C GLY A 68 -14.81 15.04 12.56
N ALA A 69 -14.43 14.53 13.72
CA ALA A 69 -14.70 15.12 15.03
C ALA A 69 -13.48 15.00 15.95
N ASN A 70 -13.52 15.67 17.12
CA ASN A 70 -12.48 15.65 18.15
C ASN A 70 -11.12 16.18 17.63
N MET A 71 -10.07 15.33 17.68
CA MET A 71 -8.75 15.63 17.12
C MET A 71 -8.76 15.58 15.59
N ASN A 72 -7.70 16.07 14.96
CA ASN A 72 -7.55 16.04 13.51
C ASN A 72 -7.68 14.64 12.95
N THR A 73 -8.33 14.54 11.81
CA THR A 73 -8.20 13.37 10.95
C THR A 73 -6.81 13.38 10.33
N THR A 74 -6.08 12.30 10.47
CA THR A 74 -4.74 12.17 9.90
C THR A 74 -4.67 11.02 8.90
N ILE A 75 -3.83 11.21 7.89
CA ILE A 75 -3.41 10.16 6.96
C ILE A 75 -1.90 10.06 6.99
N GLU A 76 -1.40 8.84 7.12
CA GLU A 76 0.02 8.51 6.91
C GLU A 76 0.16 7.69 5.63
N VAL A 77 1.11 8.06 4.79
CA VAL A 77 1.49 7.31 3.58
C VAL A 77 2.96 6.92 3.69
N SER A 78 3.27 5.63 3.55
CA SER A 78 4.64 5.09 3.73
C SER A 78 5.57 5.40 2.55
N SER A 79 5.02 5.80 1.42
CA SER A 79 5.74 6.22 0.22
C SER A 79 4.93 7.29 -0.53
N PRO A 80 5.54 8.05 -1.46
CA PRO A 80 4.83 9.07 -2.22
C PRO A 80 3.61 8.54 -2.95
N VAL A 81 2.53 9.33 -2.97
CA VAL A 81 1.31 9.07 -3.74
C VAL A 81 1.00 10.24 -4.64
N VAL A 82 0.38 9.99 -5.80
CA VAL A 82 -0.02 11.03 -6.75
C VAL A 82 -1.54 11.14 -6.74
N MET A 83 -2.08 12.30 -6.37
CA MET A 83 -3.50 12.62 -6.36
C MET A 83 -3.79 13.74 -7.35
N GLU A 84 -4.69 13.53 -8.31
CA GLU A 84 -5.01 14.53 -9.35
C GLU A 84 -3.74 15.11 -10.05
N GLY A 85 -2.74 14.25 -10.31
CA GLY A 85 -1.49 14.64 -10.95
C GLY A 85 -0.51 15.40 -10.05
N GLN A 86 -0.80 15.57 -8.77
CA GLN A 86 0.05 16.25 -7.80
C GLN A 86 0.65 15.26 -6.81
N ASN A 87 1.93 15.43 -6.47
CA ASN A 87 2.65 14.54 -5.58
C ASN A 87 2.40 14.88 -4.11
N LEU A 88 2.10 13.88 -3.29
CA LEU A 88 2.10 13.92 -1.83
C LEU A 88 3.22 13.00 -1.35
N GLU A 89 4.27 13.57 -0.77
CA GLU A 89 5.44 12.84 -0.28
C GLU A 89 5.06 11.87 0.86
N ALA A 90 5.94 10.90 1.15
CA ALA A 90 5.79 10.04 2.32
C ALA A 90 5.74 10.87 3.61
N GLY A 91 4.82 10.53 4.51
CA GLY A 91 4.67 11.26 5.78
C GLY A 91 3.25 11.20 6.33
N THR A 92 3.05 11.94 7.43
CA THR A 92 1.76 12.07 8.10
C THR A 92 1.21 13.48 7.90
N TYR A 93 -0.05 13.56 7.53
CA TYR A 93 -0.76 14.81 7.24
C TYR A 93 -2.12 14.86 7.91
N SER A 94 -2.54 16.04 8.34
CA SER A 94 -3.96 16.27 8.67
C SER A 94 -4.78 16.40 7.39
N ILE A 95 -5.95 15.79 7.38
CA ILE A 95 -6.95 16.00 6.33
C ILE A 95 -7.95 17.05 6.78
N PHE A 96 -8.03 18.14 6.02
CA PHE A 96 -9.13 19.09 6.09
C PHE A 96 -9.94 19.05 4.80
N THR A 97 -11.20 19.44 4.88
CA THR A 97 -12.03 19.60 3.68
C THR A 97 -12.80 20.90 3.71
N ILE A 98 -13.14 21.40 2.53
CA ILE A 98 -14.12 22.49 2.33
C ILE A 98 -15.27 21.91 1.52
N PRO A 99 -16.32 21.38 2.18
CA PRO A 99 -17.46 20.80 1.50
C PRO A 99 -18.34 21.85 0.82
N ASN A 100 -18.73 21.58 -0.44
CA ASN A 100 -19.77 22.28 -1.17
C ASN A 100 -20.74 21.26 -1.79
N ALA A 101 -21.84 21.71 -2.34
CA ALA A 101 -22.91 20.85 -2.84
C ALA A 101 -22.47 19.96 -4.02
N ASP A 102 -21.62 20.45 -4.91
CA ASP A 102 -21.18 19.85 -6.14
C ASP A 102 -19.76 19.27 -6.08
N LYS A 103 -18.90 19.85 -5.23
CA LYS A 103 -17.50 19.45 -5.08
C LYS A 103 -16.96 19.78 -3.69
N TRP A 104 -15.98 19.00 -3.24
CA TRP A 104 -15.20 19.28 -2.04
C TRP A 104 -13.77 19.64 -2.43
N THR A 105 -13.16 20.57 -1.68
CA THR A 105 -11.70 20.71 -1.67
C THR A 105 -11.17 19.83 -0.54
N VAL A 106 -10.31 18.87 -0.86
CA VAL A 106 -9.60 18.03 0.11
C VAL A 106 -8.19 18.55 0.27
N ILE A 107 -7.78 18.79 1.51
CA ILE A 107 -6.54 19.48 1.87
C ILE A 107 -5.69 18.60 2.75
N PHE A 108 -4.41 18.42 2.39
CA PHE A 108 -3.42 17.73 3.20
C PHE A 108 -2.47 18.77 3.80
N ASN A 109 -2.39 18.79 5.14
CA ASN A 109 -1.67 19.82 5.89
C ASN A 109 -0.63 19.19 6.79
N LYS A 110 0.56 19.76 6.87
CA LYS A 110 1.70 19.23 7.67
C LYS A 110 1.44 19.24 9.17
N LYS A 111 0.56 20.11 9.65
CA LYS A 111 0.32 20.25 11.09
C LYS A 111 -0.71 19.25 11.57
N THR A 112 -0.31 18.34 12.45
CA THR A 112 -1.10 17.16 12.85
C THR A 112 -1.50 17.12 14.32
N ASP A 113 -1.05 18.07 15.15
CA ASP A 113 -1.05 18.04 16.61
C ASP A 113 -2.15 18.85 17.29
N HIS A 114 -3.26 19.17 16.60
CA HIS A 114 -4.32 20.01 17.14
C HIS A 114 -5.72 19.44 16.88
N GLY A 115 -6.70 19.93 17.63
CA GLY A 115 -8.12 19.60 17.43
C GLY A 115 -8.87 20.75 16.75
N GLY A 116 -9.92 20.40 16.00
CA GLY A 116 -10.73 21.41 15.31
C GLY A 116 -10.02 22.06 14.13
N THR A 117 -10.35 23.31 13.84
CA THR A 117 -9.76 24.08 12.75
C THR A 117 -8.92 25.27 13.24
N SER A 118 -8.82 25.46 14.56
CA SER A 118 -8.17 26.65 15.15
C SER A 118 -6.65 26.72 14.93
N GLY A 119 -6.01 25.59 14.70
CA GLY A 119 -4.57 25.51 14.43
C GLY A 119 -4.20 25.44 12.95
N TYR A 120 -5.20 25.50 12.07
CA TYR A 120 -4.98 25.44 10.63
C TYR A 120 -4.41 26.75 10.08
N THR A 121 -3.41 26.64 9.20
CA THR A 121 -2.92 27.72 8.35
C THR A 121 -2.64 27.18 6.95
N GLU A 122 -2.94 27.97 5.92
CA GLU A 122 -2.71 27.58 4.52
C GLU A 122 -1.23 27.39 4.20
N ASP A 123 -0.33 28.07 4.91
CA ASP A 123 1.13 27.93 4.73
C ASP A 123 1.63 26.51 5.02
N ASN A 124 0.86 25.70 5.76
CA ASN A 124 1.18 24.32 6.04
C ASN A 124 0.51 23.32 5.07
N ASP A 125 -0.27 23.80 4.10
CA ASP A 125 -0.85 22.94 3.08
C ASP A 125 0.23 22.45 2.12
N VAL A 126 0.23 21.16 1.88
CA VAL A 126 1.16 20.51 0.93
C VAL A 126 0.45 20.09 -0.34
N LEU A 127 -0.86 19.86 -0.24
CA LEU A 127 -1.67 19.45 -1.38
C LEU A 127 -3.11 19.89 -1.17
N ARG A 128 -3.73 20.40 -2.24
CA ARG A 128 -5.17 20.64 -2.34
C ARG A 128 -5.70 20.03 -3.62
N VAL A 129 -6.72 19.21 -3.50
CA VAL A 129 -7.39 18.56 -4.64
C VAL A 129 -8.88 18.81 -4.60
N GLU A 130 -9.50 18.97 -5.76
CA GLU A 130 -10.94 19.09 -5.89
C GLU A 130 -11.56 17.74 -6.27
N ALA A 131 -12.58 17.31 -5.56
CA ALA A 131 -13.28 16.07 -5.82
C ALA A 131 -14.78 16.29 -5.92
N LYS A 132 -15.41 15.72 -6.95
CA LYS A 132 -16.86 15.84 -7.20
C LYS A 132 -17.66 15.09 -6.16
N VAL A 133 -18.80 15.67 -5.79
CA VAL A 133 -19.82 15.01 -4.99
C VAL A 133 -20.60 14.04 -5.86
N THR A 134 -20.72 12.81 -5.39
CA THR A 134 -21.58 11.77 -5.97
C THR A 134 -22.70 11.46 -4.98
N PRO A 135 -23.96 11.78 -5.32
CA PRO A 135 -25.09 11.41 -4.46
C PRO A 135 -25.25 9.89 -4.38
N ILE A 136 -25.51 9.37 -3.18
CA ILE A 136 -25.81 7.95 -2.95
C ILE A 136 -27.25 7.77 -2.49
N LYS A 137 -27.89 6.67 -2.92
CA LYS A 137 -29.30 6.42 -2.64
C LYS A 137 -29.58 6.01 -1.20
N GLN A 138 -28.66 5.22 -0.62
CA GLN A 138 -28.76 4.75 0.76
C GLN A 138 -27.94 5.67 1.67
N PRO A 139 -28.55 6.41 2.60
CA PRO A 139 -27.82 7.30 3.47
C PRO A 139 -26.92 6.53 4.44
N VAL A 140 -25.71 7.03 4.64
CA VAL A 140 -24.76 6.51 5.61
C VAL A 140 -24.85 7.35 6.89
N GLU A 141 -25.29 6.75 7.98
CA GLU A 141 -25.52 7.42 9.26
C GLU A 141 -24.25 7.96 9.88
N THR A 142 -23.18 7.17 9.89
CA THR A 142 -21.92 7.52 10.55
C THR A 142 -20.87 7.88 9.50
N PHE A 143 -20.22 9.04 9.64
CA PHE A 143 -19.14 9.50 8.76
C PHE A 143 -18.08 8.41 8.59
N THR A 144 -17.71 8.13 7.34
CA THR A 144 -16.77 7.09 7.00
C THR A 144 -15.72 7.64 6.04
N ILE A 145 -14.45 7.34 6.34
CA ILE A 145 -13.32 7.46 5.40
C ILE A 145 -12.86 6.05 5.08
N ASP A 146 -12.62 5.78 3.79
CA ASP A 146 -12.27 4.46 3.30
C ASP A 146 -11.28 4.55 2.13
N VAL A 147 -10.62 3.44 1.80
CA VAL A 147 -9.78 3.28 0.60
C VAL A 147 -10.43 2.22 -0.28
N ASN A 148 -10.98 2.64 -1.41
CA ASN A 148 -11.75 1.80 -2.31
C ASN A 148 -11.13 1.74 -3.72
N ASP A 149 -11.71 0.91 -4.60
CA ASP A 149 -11.31 0.74 -6.01
C ASP A 149 -9.83 0.33 -6.14
N ILE A 150 -9.36 -0.53 -5.21
CA ILE A 150 -7.96 -0.93 -5.09
C ILE A 150 -7.53 -1.76 -6.30
N ARG A 151 -6.42 -1.33 -6.91
CA ARG A 151 -5.69 -2.02 -7.97
C ARG A 151 -4.21 -2.11 -7.62
N THR A 152 -3.41 -2.69 -8.50
CA THR A 152 -1.95 -2.86 -8.26
C THR A 152 -1.23 -1.53 -8.00
N GLU A 153 -1.59 -0.46 -8.70
CA GLU A 153 -0.89 0.84 -8.66
C GLU A 153 -1.83 2.01 -8.36
N SER A 154 -3.09 1.75 -7.96
CA SER A 154 -4.07 2.82 -7.70
C SER A 154 -5.16 2.42 -6.73
N ALA A 155 -5.78 3.43 -6.11
CA ALA A 155 -6.99 3.33 -5.31
C ALA A 155 -7.69 4.68 -5.25
N SER A 156 -8.76 4.78 -4.47
CA SER A 156 -9.47 6.01 -4.19
C SER A 156 -9.62 6.23 -2.69
N LEU A 157 -9.27 7.41 -2.19
CA LEU A 157 -9.63 7.88 -0.86
C LEU A 157 -11.08 8.37 -0.90
N VAL A 158 -11.95 7.77 -0.09
CA VAL A 158 -13.40 7.97 -0.17
C VAL A 158 -13.95 8.50 1.15
N PHE A 159 -14.73 9.58 1.06
CA PHE A 159 -15.46 10.17 2.17
C PHE A 159 -16.96 9.94 1.94
N THR A 160 -17.65 9.41 2.95
CA THR A 160 -19.10 9.12 2.83
C THR A 160 -19.84 9.55 4.09
N TRP A 161 -20.89 10.35 3.92
CA TRP A 161 -21.79 10.71 5.00
C TRP A 161 -23.17 11.09 4.47
N GLN A 162 -24.24 10.59 5.12
CA GLN A 162 -25.61 10.68 4.61
C GLN A 162 -25.70 10.29 3.13
N ASN A 163 -26.24 11.13 2.28
CA ASN A 163 -26.39 10.86 0.84
C ASN A 163 -25.21 11.38 0.01
N THR A 164 -24.09 11.72 0.64
CA THR A 164 -22.92 12.32 0.00
C THR A 164 -21.74 11.36 -0.01
N ARG A 165 -21.18 11.14 -1.18
CA ARG A 165 -19.91 10.44 -1.39
C ARG A 165 -18.96 11.33 -2.17
N VAL A 166 -17.70 11.40 -1.73
CA VAL A 166 -16.62 12.10 -2.43
C VAL A 166 -15.46 11.13 -2.57
N SER A 167 -14.88 11.04 -3.76
CA SER A 167 -13.80 10.11 -4.08
C SER A 167 -12.63 10.87 -4.68
N VAL A 168 -11.45 10.70 -4.11
CA VAL A 168 -10.18 11.24 -4.60
C VAL A 168 -9.33 10.07 -5.09
N PRO A 169 -9.21 9.86 -6.41
CA PRO A 169 -8.35 8.83 -6.95
C PRO A 169 -6.88 9.19 -6.72
N PHE A 170 -6.07 8.15 -6.48
CA PHE A 170 -4.63 8.28 -6.35
C PHE A 170 -3.89 7.09 -6.93
N THR A 171 -2.63 7.31 -7.28
CA THR A 171 -1.71 6.26 -7.73
C THR A 171 -0.50 6.16 -6.82
N VAL A 172 0.15 5.00 -6.83
CA VAL A 172 1.34 4.68 -6.04
C VAL A 172 2.46 4.16 -6.94
N GLU A 173 3.70 4.44 -6.55
CA GLU A 173 4.90 3.97 -7.26
C GLU A 173 5.25 2.53 -6.83
N VAL A 174 4.86 1.53 -7.65
CA VAL A 174 5.16 0.13 -7.33
C VAL A 174 6.49 -0.32 -7.89
N LYS A 175 6.81 0.03 -9.15
CA LYS A 175 7.99 -0.53 -9.85
C LYS A 175 9.31 -0.08 -9.24
N SER A 176 9.44 1.19 -8.88
CA SER A 176 10.65 1.73 -8.25
C SER A 176 10.87 1.14 -6.86
N ILE A 177 9.80 1.04 -6.06
CA ILE A 177 9.85 0.44 -4.72
C ILE A 177 10.21 -1.06 -4.81
N ALA A 178 9.59 -1.79 -5.74
CA ALA A 178 9.91 -3.20 -5.96
C ALA A 178 11.37 -3.41 -6.37
N SER A 179 11.90 -2.57 -7.27
CA SER A 179 13.30 -2.62 -7.66
C SER A 179 14.24 -2.38 -6.47
N SER A 180 13.95 -1.38 -5.65
CA SER A 180 14.71 -1.09 -4.43
C SER A 180 14.65 -2.26 -3.42
N ASN A 181 13.47 -2.86 -3.24
CA ASN A 181 13.29 -4.02 -2.37
C ASN A 181 14.05 -5.25 -2.89
N ILE A 182 14.11 -5.47 -4.20
CA ILE A 182 14.90 -6.54 -4.82
C ILE A 182 16.38 -6.33 -4.52
N GLU A 183 16.91 -5.13 -4.74
CA GLU A 183 18.31 -4.80 -4.45
C GLU A 183 18.64 -5.01 -2.98
N LYS A 184 17.77 -4.56 -2.08
CA LYS A 184 17.91 -4.81 -0.65
C LYS A 184 17.93 -6.31 -0.34
N ALA A 185 16.98 -7.07 -0.87
CA ALA A 185 16.91 -8.52 -0.65
C ALA A 185 18.15 -9.27 -1.18
N LEU A 186 18.72 -8.84 -2.30
CA LEU A 186 19.98 -9.41 -2.84
C LEU A 186 21.20 -9.13 -1.95
N ASN A 187 21.21 -7.97 -1.28
CA ASN A 187 22.29 -7.60 -0.36
C ASN A 187 22.18 -8.34 0.99
N GLU A 188 20.95 -8.61 1.44
CA GLU A 188 20.67 -9.23 2.74
C GLU A 188 20.61 -10.77 2.69
N ALA A 189 20.38 -11.37 1.52
CA ALA A 189 20.23 -12.81 1.38
C ALA A 189 21.57 -13.54 1.60
N GLU A 190 21.52 -14.67 2.30
CA GLU A 190 22.61 -15.63 2.39
C GLU A 190 22.96 -16.14 0.97
N GLU A 191 24.24 -16.39 0.71
CA GLU A 191 24.72 -16.78 -0.62
C GLU A 191 23.97 -17.98 -1.19
N ALA A 192 23.70 -19.00 -0.34
CA ALA A 192 22.96 -20.20 -0.72
C ALA A 192 21.50 -19.94 -1.15
N ASP A 193 20.91 -18.80 -0.78
CA ASP A 193 19.52 -18.45 -1.07
C ASP A 193 19.36 -17.35 -2.14
N LYS A 194 20.43 -16.69 -2.53
CA LYS A 194 20.40 -15.61 -3.54
C LYS A 194 19.75 -16.04 -4.86
N TRP A 195 19.90 -17.29 -5.26
CA TRP A 195 19.26 -17.80 -6.47
C TRP A 195 17.74 -17.67 -6.45
N LYS A 196 17.12 -17.79 -5.27
CA LYS A 196 15.66 -17.60 -5.11
C LYS A 196 15.27 -16.14 -5.34
N VAL A 197 16.07 -15.22 -4.76
CA VAL A 197 15.84 -13.79 -4.93
C VAL A 197 16.00 -13.39 -6.40
N TYR A 198 17.05 -13.85 -7.06
CA TYR A 198 17.27 -13.62 -8.49
C TYR A 198 16.13 -14.18 -9.35
N ARG A 199 15.65 -15.40 -9.09
CA ARG A 199 14.50 -15.96 -9.80
C ARG A 199 13.24 -15.13 -9.63
N ASN A 200 12.93 -14.75 -8.39
CA ASN A 200 11.74 -13.96 -8.09
C ASN A 200 11.83 -12.55 -8.72
N ALA A 201 13.01 -11.95 -8.70
CA ALA A 201 13.28 -10.68 -9.37
C ALA A 201 13.09 -10.80 -10.90
N ALA A 202 13.67 -11.82 -11.53
CA ALA A 202 13.50 -12.07 -12.96
C ALA A 202 12.02 -12.22 -13.35
N ASN A 203 11.28 -13.00 -12.55
CA ASN A 203 9.83 -13.18 -12.74
C ASN A 203 9.05 -11.88 -12.60
N TYR A 204 9.39 -11.06 -11.59
CA TYR A 204 8.74 -9.76 -11.39
C TYR A 204 9.01 -8.81 -12.57
N TYR A 205 10.27 -8.69 -13.01
CA TYR A 205 10.65 -7.85 -14.15
C TYR A 205 9.98 -8.30 -15.46
N HIS A 206 9.91 -9.60 -15.69
CA HIS A 206 9.24 -10.17 -16.86
C HIS A 206 7.74 -9.88 -16.86
N ASN A 207 7.03 -10.23 -15.80
CA ASN A 207 5.58 -10.11 -15.73
C ASN A 207 5.07 -8.65 -15.68
N ASN A 208 5.92 -7.70 -15.29
CA ASN A 208 5.58 -6.28 -15.28
C ASN A 208 6.14 -5.50 -16.48
N ASN A 209 6.62 -6.20 -17.53
CA ASN A 209 7.20 -5.61 -18.74
C ASN A 209 8.26 -4.54 -18.41
N MET A 210 9.12 -4.86 -17.44
CA MET A 210 10.25 -4.01 -17.07
C MET A 210 11.47 -4.34 -17.94
N GLU A 211 12.64 -3.79 -17.61
CA GLU A 211 13.89 -4.00 -18.36
C GLU A 211 14.19 -5.48 -18.65
N GLY A 212 13.82 -5.96 -19.84
CA GLY A 212 14.01 -7.36 -20.22
C GLY A 212 15.46 -7.84 -20.23
N ALA A 213 16.44 -6.92 -20.35
CA ALA A 213 17.86 -7.24 -20.18
C ALA A 213 18.18 -7.62 -18.73
N LYS A 214 17.63 -6.90 -17.77
CA LYS A 214 17.81 -7.15 -16.33
C LYS A 214 17.07 -8.42 -15.89
N ALA A 215 15.88 -8.68 -16.45
CA ALA A 215 15.18 -9.95 -16.24
C ALA A 215 16.04 -11.15 -16.68
N LEU A 216 16.68 -11.05 -17.87
CA LEU A 216 17.56 -12.10 -18.40
C LEU A 216 18.84 -12.25 -17.56
N GLU A 217 19.43 -11.16 -17.11
CA GLU A 217 20.59 -11.19 -16.20
C GLU A 217 20.25 -11.93 -14.90
N TYR A 218 19.15 -11.56 -14.26
CA TYR A 218 18.73 -12.17 -13.00
C TYR A 218 18.40 -13.65 -13.12
N ILE A 219 17.71 -14.07 -14.19
CA ILE A 219 17.43 -15.49 -14.35
C ILE A 219 18.68 -16.31 -14.63
N ASN A 220 19.68 -15.74 -15.33
CA ASN A 220 20.98 -16.42 -15.50
C ASN A 220 21.68 -16.61 -14.16
N LYS A 221 21.76 -15.57 -13.32
CA LYS A 221 22.33 -15.66 -11.96
C LYS A 221 21.59 -16.68 -11.09
N SER A 222 20.27 -16.78 -11.24
CA SER A 222 19.49 -17.81 -10.54
C SER A 222 19.92 -19.22 -10.95
N ILE A 223 20.09 -19.47 -12.25
CA ILE A 223 20.51 -20.76 -12.78
C ILE A 223 21.97 -21.09 -12.39
N GLU A 224 22.86 -20.09 -12.38
CA GLU A 224 24.22 -20.25 -11.89
C GLU A 224 24.27 -20.68 -10.42
N GLY A 225 23.44 -20.08 -9.56
CA GLY A 225 23.33 -20.43 -8.14
C GLY A 225 22.60 -21.74 -7.87
N LYS A 226 21.70 -22.17 -8.76
CA LYS A 226 20.93 -23.42 -8.64
C LYS A 226 20.49 -23.93 -10.01
N SER A 227 21.30 -24.85 -10.57
CA SER A 227 21.10 -25.39 -11.92
C SER A 227 20.05 -26.50 -12.02
N ASP A 228 19.55 -27.01 -10.90
CA ASP A 228 18.53 -28.07 -10.83
C ASP A 228 17.08 -27.53 -10.69
N SER A 229 16.87 -26.23 -10.92
CA SER A 229 15.54 -25.62 -10.89
C SER A 229 14.94 -25.55 -12.30
N TRP A 230 14.08 -26.51 -12.64
CA TRP A 230 13.37 -26.53 -13.93
C TRP A 230 12.61 -25.22 -14.21
N TYR A 231 12.00 -24.64 -13.18
CA TYR A 231 11.22 -23.39 -13.34
C TYR A 231 12.12 -22.21 -13.71
N SER A 232 13.37 -22.16 -13.27
CA SER A 232 14.32 -21.11 -13.69
C SER A 232 14.61 -21.19 -15.19
N TYR A 233 14.73 -22.38 -15.77
CA TYR A 233 14.90 -22.56 -17.21
C TYR A 233 13.63 -22.23 -18.00
N TRP A 234 12.46 -22.59 -17.48
CA TRP A 234 11.19 -22.21 -18.09
C TRP A 234 11.02 -20.69 -18.13
N LEU A 235 11.22 -20.00 -16.99
CA LEU A 235 11.17 -18.53 -16.94
C LEU A 235 12.20 -17.87 -17.89
N LYS A 236 13.40 -18.46 -18.02
CA LYS A 236 14.37 -18.00 -19.01
C LYS A 236 13.84 -18.14 -20.43
N ALA A 237 13.13 -19.22 -20.72
CA ALA A 237 12.53 -19.42 -22.04
C ALA A 237 11.46 -18.36 -22.34
N GLU A 238 10.58 -18.07 -21.38
CA GLU A 238 9.55 -17.03 -21.50
C GLU A 238 10.18 -15.63 -21.71
N ILE A 239 11.22 -15.29 -20.95
CA ILE A 239 11.96 -14.02 -21.09
C ILE A 239 12.61 -13.91 -22.48
N LEU A 240 13.23 -14.97 -22.99
CA LEU A 240 13.83 -14.99 -24.32
C LEU A 240 12.79 -14.89 -25.43
N ALA A 241 11.65 -15.57 -25.29
CA ALA A 241 10.53 -15.49 -26.22
C ALA A 241 9.93 -14.07 -26.27
N ALA A 242 9.79 -13.40 -25.13
CA ALA A 242 9.35 -12.01 -25.06
C ALA A 242 10.33 -11.02 -25.72
N LYS A 243 11.60 -11.44 -25.87
CA LYS A 243 12.64 -10.71 -26.62
C LYS A 243 12.76 -11.16 -28.08
N GLU A 244 11.83 -12.00 -28.55
CA GLU A 244 11.84 -12.59 -29.89
C GLU A 244 13.03 -13.52 -30.21
N ASP A 245 13.83 -13.88 -29.18
CA ASP A 245 14.84 -14.94 -29.30
C ASP A 245 14.19 -16.33 -29.17
N TYR A 246 13.39 -16.69 -30.15
CA TYR A 246 12.68 -17.98 -30.18
C TYR A 246 13.60 -19.20 -30.18
N LYS A 247 14.81 -19.05 -30.78
CA LYS A 247 15.80 -20.11 -30.77
C LYS A 247 16.36 -20.35 -29.37
N GLY A 248 16.69 -19.30 -28.65
CA GLY A 248 17.13 -19.35 -27.28
C GLY A 248 16.02 -19.87 -26.36
N ALA A 249 14.78 -19.40 -26.56
CA ALA A 249 13.58 -19.82 -25.80
C ALA A 249 13.37 -21.34 -25.90
N VAL A 250 13.35 -21.89 -27.12
CA VAL A 250 13.22 -23.35 -27.35
C VAL A 250 14.36 -24.14 -26.70
N LYS A 251 15.59 -23.64 -26.71
CA LYS A 251 16.71 -24.28 -26.03
C LYS A 251 16.52 -24.31 -24.52
N ALA A 252 16.16 -23.19 -23.92
CA ALA A 252 15.94 -23.09 -22.48
C ALA A 252 14.75 -23.94 -22.01
N ALA A 253 13.64 -23.97 -22.79
CA ALA A 253 12.48 -24.79 -22.49
C ALA A 253 12.78 -26.30 -22.51
N LYS A 254 13.59 -26.77 -23.46
CA LYS A 254 14.05 -28.16 -23.48
C LYS A 254 14.89 -28.52 -22.26
N GLU A 255 15.76 -27.63 -21.82
CA GLU A 255 16.54 -27.83 -20.59
C GLU A 255 15.63 -27.84 -19.36
N SER A 256 14.54 -27.04 -19.34
CA SER A 256 13.53 -27.07 -18.29
C SER A 256 12.88 -28.47 -18.16
N ILE A 257 12.47 -29.09 -19.27
CA ILE A 257 11.90 -30.45 -19.24
C ILE A 257 12.92 -31.44 -18.70
N LYS A 258 14.15 -31.43 -19.25
CA LYS A 258 15.20 -32.34 -18.81
C LYS A 258 15.46 -32.26 -17.30
N VAL A 259 15.67 -31.05 -16.78
CA VAL A 259 15.93 -30.82 -15.35
C VAL A 259 14.72 -31.23 -14.50
N GLY A 260 13.49 -30.96 -14.97
CA GLY A 260 12.27 -31.35 -14.29
C GLY A 260 12.08 -32.86 -14.20
N GLU A 261 12.34 -33.59 -15.28
CA GLU A 261 12.24 -35.05 -15.33
C GLU A 261 13.35 -35.75 -14.50
N GLU A 262 14.59 -35.23 -14.54
CA GLU A 262 15.69 -35.71 -13.69
C GLU A 262 15.35 -35.58 -12.20
N GLY A 263 14.89 -34.38 -11.76
CA GLY A 263 14.52 -34.15 -10.37
C GLY A 263 13.29 -34.95 -9.92
N ALA A 264 12.30 -35.17 -10.80
CA ALA A 264 11.16 -36.03 -10.53
C ALA A 264 11.58 -37.49 -10.33
N LYS A 265 12.47 -37.99 -11.19
CA LYS A 265 13.02 -39.35 -11.08
C LYS A 265 13.80 -39.56 -9.77
N GLU A 266 14.62 -38.59 -9.36
CA GLU A 266 15.39 -38.65 -8.12
C GLU A 266 14.49 -38.65 -6.89
N SER A 267 13.37 -37.93 -6.91
CA SER A 267 12.40 -37.85 -5.81
C SER A 267 11.32 -38.93 -5.84
N GLY A 268 11.27 -39.77 -6.89
CA GLY A 268 10.20 -40.77 -7.09
C GLY A 268 8.83 -40.15 -7.41
N ALA A 269 8.79 -38.91 -7.93
CA ALA A 269 7.57 -38.19 -8.33
C ALA A 269 7.39 -38.21 -9.85
N SER A 270 6.29 -37.63 -10.37
CA SER A 270 6.08 -37.31 -11.78
C SER A 270 6.42 -35.84 -12.07
N PHE A 271 6.80 -35.55 -13.31
CA PHE A 271 6.95 -34.19 -13.79
C PHE A 271 5.78 -33.82 -14.72
N ASP A 272 4.80 -33.13 -14.19
CA ASP A 272 3.51 -32.93 -14.85
C ASP A 272 3.48 -31.67 -15.76
N TYR A 273 4.60 -30.96 -15.92
CA TYR A 273 4.70 -29.71 -16.69
C TYR A 273 5.19 -29.92 -18.13
N THR A 274 5.59 -31.13 -18.52
CA THR A 274 6.15 -31.42 -19.86
C THR A 274 5.22 -30.95 -20.99
N ALA A 275 3.93 -31.28 -20.93
CA ALA A 275 2.96 -30.89 -21.97
C ALA A 275 2.85 -29.36 -22.11
N MET A 276 2.73 -28.63 -21.01
CA MET A 276 2.66 -27.16 -21.02
C MET A 276 3.93 -26.55 -21.67
N ILE A 277 5.11 -27.07 -21.33
CA ILE A 277 6.37 -26.56 -21.86
C ILE A 277 6.51 -26.89 -23.35
N GLU A 278 6.07 -28.08 -23.80
CA GLU A 278 6.05 -28.49 -25.21
C GLU A 278 5.12 -27.62 -26.06
N ASP A 279 3.98 -27.21 -25.53
CA ASP A 279 3.08 -26.25 -26.18
C ASP A 279 3.78 -24.91 -26.43
N GLY A 280 4.50 -24.38 -25.45
CA GLY A 280 5.34 -23.19 -25.60
C GLY A 280 6.43 -23.36 -26.65
N ILE A 281 7.14 -24.51 -26.64
CA ILE A 281 8.14 -24.84 -27.65
C ILE A 281 7.56 -24.85 -29.07
N ASN A 282 6.36 -25.41 -29.25
CA ASN A 282 5.70 -25.50 -30.55
C ASN A 282 5.26 -24.12 -31.04
N ASP A 283 4.68 -23.28 -30.16
CA ASP A 283 4.34 -21.89 -30.48
C ASP A 283 5.60 -21.11 -30.94
N TRP A 284 6.69 -21.17 -30.21
CA TRP A 284 7.92 -20.43 -30.55
C TRP A 284 8.60 -20.96 -31.81
N LYS A 285 8.51 -22.25 -32.12
CA LYS A 285 9.01 -22.80 -33.40
C LYS A 285 8.23 -22.30 -34.61
N SER A 286 6.94 -21.98 -34.45
CA SER A 286 6.10 -21.44 -35.51
C SER A 286 6.38 -19.97 -35.84
N LYS A 287 7.07 -19.26 -34.94
CA LYS A 287 7.41 -17.82 -35.06
C LYS A 287 8.80 -17.54 -35.60
N LYS A 288 9.54 -18.59 -36.03
CA LYS A 288 10.91 -18.46 -36.59
C LYS A 288 10.91 -17.92 -38.01
#